data_9b1dfb35abb8a146117147e971104e76
#
_entry.id   9b1dfb35abb8a146117147e971104e76
#
_cell.length_a   1.000
_cell.length_b   1.000
_cell.length_c   1.000
_cell.angle_alpha   90.00
_cell.angle_beta   90.00
_cell.angle_gamma   90.00
#
_symmetry.space_group_name_H-M   'P 1'
#
loop_
_entity.id
_entity.type
_entity.pdbx_description
1 polymer ?
#
loop_
_entity_poly.entity_id
_entity_poly.type
_entity_poly.pdbx_seq_one_letter_code
_entity_poly.pdbx_strand_id
1 'polypeptide(L)'
;QTSSALLPGPTGAVTSVSFGVIEANPSSLNQDEEYIEIKNAADEAIDLSGWNVTGGVDFEFLPGTILEAKGSVYLSPNVLTFRSRATSPTGGEGLNVEGDYSGQVSARGEIIKLTNSKGIVVDQRLTPSEESDAQKYLRITEIHFAPLEGKDFEFIELTNIGPDSLDLSGIRFTDGVEAELTGSLAPGEFGLVVSNSSHFPELKIVGIFSGALNNGGEQITLRDATGENILSFDYAEEWFTAAGNSGYSLALRDKAGDWSDWDDRLSWATSSEVGGSPGVDNPVPYSNDYESWIQSFFTKSELEDPFVSGPMADANG
;
A
#
# COMPACT_ATOMS: atom_id res chain seq x y z
N GLN A 1 11.24 -52.40 26.48
CA GLN A 1 11.15 -51.13 27.23
C GLN A 1 10.84 -50.04 26.22
N THR A 2 9.59 -49.63 26.18
CA THR A 2 9.16 -48.44 25.41
C THR A 2 9.60 -47.23 26.20
N SER A 3 10.63 -46.54 25.74
CA SER A 3 10.97 -45.21 26.19
C SER A 3 9.86 -44.27 25.75
N SER A 4 8.97 -43.87 26.67
CA SER A 4 8.09 -42.74 26.46
C SER A 4 8.97 -41.49 26.51
N ALA A 5 9.29 -40.92 25.34
CA ALA A 5 9.85 -39.57 25.30
C ALA A 5 8.85 -38.60 25.94
N LEU A 6 9.22 -38.10 27.11
CA LEU A 6 8.42 -37.05 27.75
C LEU A 6 8.47 -35.77 26.86
N LEU A 7 7.29 -35.28 26.50
CA LEU A 7 7.23 -33.97 25.87
C LEU A 7 7.86 -32.93 26.80
N PRO A 8 8.69 -32.02 26.29
CA PRO A 8 9.24 -30.95 27.11
C PRO A 8 8.09 -30.12 27.72
N GLY A 9 8.23 -29.75 28.99
CA GLY A 9 7.26 -28.86 29.65
C GLY A 9 7.38 -27.42 29.14
N PRO A 10 6.36 -26.58 29.41
CA PRO A 10 6.36 -25.18 29.01
C PRO A 10 7.63 -24.46 29.46
N THR A 11 8.37 -23.95 28.52
CA THR A 11 9.69 -23.32 28.79
C THR A 11 9.54 -21.85 29.16
N GLY A 12 10.22 -21.46 30.26
CA GLY A 12 10.39 -20.06 30.64
C GLY A 12 11.31 -19.30 29.65
N ALA A 13 11.77 -18.12 30.02
CA ALA A 13 12.65 -17.28 29.16
C ALA A 13 13.75 -18.15 28.50
N VAL A 14 13.64 -18.35 27.19
CA VAL A 14 14.55 -19.20 26.41
C VAL A 14 15.33 -18.30 25.47
N THR A 15 16.64 -18.21 25.69
CA THR A 15 17.54 -17.40 24.87
C THR A 15 18.03 -18.14 23.61
N SER A 16 17.63 -19.39 23.46
CA SER A 16 18.10 -20.27 22.35
C SER A 16 17.17 -20.28 21.14
N VAL A 17 15.97 -19.70 21.25
CA VAL A 17 15.05 -19.59 20.12
C VAL A 17 15.13 -18.19 19.54
N SER A 18 15.28 -18.10 18.23
CA SER A 18 15.39 -16.83 17.52
C SER A 18 14.85 -16.93 16.11
N PHE A 19 14.57 -15.81 15.50
CA PHE A 19 14.33 -15.74 14.06
C PHE A 19 15.58 -16.19 13.28
N GLY A 20 15.37 -16.97 12.25
CA GLY A 20 16.34 -17.29 11.21
C GLY A 20 16.22 -16.34 10.02
N VAL A 21 16.00 -16.90 8.84
CA VAL A 21 15.74 -16.12 7.62
C VAL A 21 14.29 -15.64 7.65
N ILE A 22 14.08 -14.39 7.27
CA ILE A 22 12.77 -13.81 6.99
C ILE A 22 12.80 -13.40 5.52
N GLU A 23 11.98 -14.05 4.69
CA GLU A 23 11.83 -13.75 3.27
C GLU A 23 10.57 -12.88 3.09
N ALA A 24 10.76 -11.59 3.09
CA ALA A 24 9.67 -10.62 2.92
C ALA A 24 9.43 -10.23 1.45
N ASN A 25 10.32 -10.62 0.54
CA ASN A 25 10.26 -10.26 -0.87
C ASN A 25 10.70 -11.43 -1.74
N PRO A 26 9.83 -12.43 -1.95
CA PRO A 26 10.14 -13.59 -2.78
C PRO A 26 10.49 -13.18 -4.21
N SER A 27 11.56 -13.76 -4.77
CA SER A 27 12.00 -13.47 -6.13
C SER A 27 10.99 -13.88 -7.22
N SER A 28 10.00 -14.70 -6.86
CA SER A 28 8.86 -15.05 -7.72
C SER A 28 7.82 -13.95 -7.84
N LEU A 29 7.90 -12.90 -7.02
CA LEU A 29 6.88 -11.86 -6.83
C LEU A 29 5.53 -12.39 -6.31
N ASN A 30 5.49 -13.64 -5.85
CA ASN A 30 4.32 -14.23 -5.23
C ASN A 30 4.46 -14.16 -3.70
N GLN A 31 3.72 -13.26 -3.07
CA GLN A 31 3.81 -13.04 -1.62
C GLN A 31 3.37 -14.27 -0.80
N ASP A 32 2.56 -15.16 -1.34
CA ASP A 32 2.24 -16.45 -0.70
C ASP A 32 3.47 -17.35 -0.52
N GLU A 33 4.59 -17.03 -1.15
CA GLU A 33 5.88 -17.71 -1.00
C GLU A 33 6.78 -17.11 0.09
N GLU A 34 6.37 -16.00 0.74
CA GLU A 34 7.12 -15.45 1.86
C GLU A 34 7.15 -16.42 3.05
N TYR A 35 8.14 -16.27 3.92
CA TYR A 35 8.24 -17.12 5.10
C TYR A 35 9.06 -16.48 6.22
N ILE A 36 8.82 -16.97 7.42
CA ILE A 36 9.58 -16.66 8.63
C ILE A 36 10.17 -17.96 9.17
N GLU A 37 11.49 -18.07 9.23
CA GLU A 37 12.17 -19.18 9.89
C GLU A 37 12.38 -18.87 11.37
N ILE A 38 12.06 -19.83 12.26
CA ILE A 38 12.35 -19.81 13.69
C ILE A 38 13.26 -20.97 14.01
N LYS A 39 14.38 -20.68 14.68
CA LYS A 39 15.46 -21.63 14.99
C LYS A 39 15.57 -21.92 16.46
N ASN A 40 15.84 -23.16 16.79
CA ASN A 40 16.28 -23.58 18.11
C ASN A 40 17.79 -23.89 18.13
N ALA A 41 18.55 -23.06 18.81
CA ALA A 41 20.00 -23.26 18.97
C ALA A 41 20.36 -24.19 20.15
N ALA A 42 19.39 -24.67 20.92
CA ALA A 42 19.61 -25.59 22.05
C ALA A 42 19.84 -27.03 21.59
N ASP A 43 20.46 -27.83 22.45
CA ASP A 43 20.59 -29.28 22.30
C ASP A 43 19.35 -30.06 22.76
N GLU A 44 18.30 -29.36 23.17
CA GLU A 44 17.01 -29.89 23.64
C GLU A 44 15.87 -29.34 22.81
N ALA A 45 14.81 -30.12 22.63
CA ALA A 45 13.59 -29.69 21.97
C ALA A 45 12.82 -28.70 22.86
N ILE A 46 12.13 -27.75 22.25
CA ILE A 46 11.38 -26.69 22.89
C ILE A 46 9.90 -26.77 22.51
N ASP A 47 9.03 -26.65 23.51
CA ASP A 47 7.60 -26.55 23.32
C ASP A 47 7.22 -25.10 22.99
N LEU A 48 6.72 -24.85 21.75
CA LEU A 48 6.26 -23.58 21.27
C LEU A 48 4.74 -23.33 21.50
N SER A 49 4.04 -24.23 22.21
CA SER A 49 2.61 -24.08 22.47
C SER A 49 2.25 -22.70 23.02
N GLY A 50 1.35 -21.97 22.32
CA GLY A 50 0.91 -20.62 22.70
C GLY A 50 1.98 -19.54 22.56
N TRP A 51 3.06 -19.78 21.86
CA TRP A 51 3.95 -18.71 21.41
C TRP A 51 3.31 -17.99 20.25
N ASN A 52 3.70 -16.74 20.02
CA ASN A 52 3.13 -15.88 18.98
C ASN A 52 4.20 -15.23 18.17
N VAL A 53 3.93 -15.05 16.87
CA VAL A 53 4.63 -14.12 16.00
C VAL A 53 3.69 -12.97 15.67
N THR A 54 4.13 -11.74 15.90
CA THR A 54 3.36 -10.51 15.67
C THR A 54 4.22 -9.45 14.99
N GLY A 55 3.57 -8.49 14.36
CA GLY A 55 4.16 -7.44 13.53
C GLY A 55 3.22 -7.24 12.35
N GLY A 56 3.69 -7.18 11.12
CA GLY A 56 2.83 -7.24 9.92
C GLY A 56 2.09 -8.55 9.76
N VAL A 57 2.48 -9.58 10.53
CA VAL A 57 1.84 -10.91 10.55
C VAL A 57 1.26 -11.20 11.93
N ASP A 58 0.27 -12.10 11.97
CA ASP A 58 -0.30 -12.63 13.21
C ASP A 58 -0.39 -14.14 13.11
N PHE A 59 0.33 -14.84 14.03
CA PHE A 59 0.37 -16.28 14.12
C PHE A 59 0.52 -16.74 15.58
N GLU A 60 -0.26 -17.74 16.00
CA GLU A 60 -0.12 -18.41 17.27
C GLU A 60 0.16 -19.92 17.08
N PHE A 61 1.22 -20.41 17.69
CA PHE A 61 1.55 -21.84 17.68
C PHE A 61 0.53 -22.66 18.46
N LEU A 62 -0.01 -23.67 17.79
CA LEU A 62 -1.00 -24.57 18.41
C LEU A 62 -0.38 -25.40 19.55
N PRO A 63 -1.21 -25.84 20.52
CA PRO A 63 -0.77 -26.74 21.57
C PRO A 63 -0.15 -28.02 21.00
N GLY A 64 1.04 -28.36 21.49
CA GLY A 64 1.81 -29.55 21.04
C GLY A 64 2.80 -29.27 19.91
N THR A 65 2.98 -28.03 19.49
CA THR A 65 4.03 -27.67 18.51
C THR A 65 5.40 -27.74 19.17
N ILE A 66 6.22 -28.69 18.72
CA ILE A 66 7.58 -28.92 19.25
C ILE A 66 8.62 -28.50 18.22
N LEU A 67 9.52 -27.63 18.61
CA LEU A 67 10.70 -27.26 17.85
C LEU A 67 11.88 -28.14 18.28
N GLU A 68 12.31 -29.01 17.39
CA GLU A 68 13.38 -29.96 17.66
C GLU A 68 14.69 -29.31 18.06
N ALA A 69 15.54 -30.06 18.76
CA ALA A 69 16.91 -29.64 19.08
C ALA A 69 17.69 -29.31 17.81
N LYS A 70 18.32 -28.13 17.73
CA LYS A 70 19.02 -27.60 16.54
C LYS A 70 18.12 -27.54 15.28
N GLY A 71 16.81 -27.61 15.45
CA GLY A 71 15.85 -27.61 14.35
C GLY A 71 15.36 -26.21 14.00
N SER A 72 14.60 -26.15 12.92
CA SER A 72 13.87 -24.96 12.46
C SER A 72 12.42 -25.30 12.18
N VAL A 73 11.54 -24.31 12.38
CA VAL A 73 10.17 -24.29 11.87
C VAL A 73 10.00 -23.08 10.96
N TYR A 74 9.28 -23.27 9.86
CA TYR A 74 8.98 -22.24 8.89
C TYR A 74 7.52 -21.85 9.01
N LEU A 75 7.22 -20.55 9.13
CA LEU A 75 5.87 -20.03 9.06
C LEU A 75 5.64 -19.44 7.68
N SER A 76 4.46 -19.67 7.11
CA SER A 76 4.10 -19.19 5.77
C SER A 76 2.65 -18.68 5.77
N PRO A 77 2.30 -17.67 4.94
CA PRO A 77 0.91 -17.25 4.75
C PRO A 77 0.10 -18.32 4.01
N ASN A 78 0.79 -19.19 3.25
CA ASN A 78 0.17 -20.27 2.50
C ASN A 78 1.11 -21.48 2.43
N VAL A 79 0.86 -22.48 3.28
CA VAL A 79 1.70 -23.69 3.39
C VAL A 79 1.80 -24.44 2.07
N LEU A 80 0.74 -24.48 1.25
CA LEU A 80 0.76 -25.18 -0.04
C LEU A 80 1.66 -24.47 -1.04
N THR A 81 1.57 -23.15 -1.10
CA THR A 81 2.43 -22.31 -1.96
C THR A 81 3.88 -22.38 -1.51
N PHE A 82 4.17 -22.29 -0.20
CA PHE A 82 5.52 -22.49 0.33
C PHE A 82 6.12 -23.83 -0.13
N ARG A 83 5.34 -24.93 -0.02
CA ARG A 83 5.82 -26.26 -0.41
C ARG A 83 6.03 -26.43 -1.92
N SER A 84 5.42 -25.59 -2.74
CA SER A 84 5.57 -25.60 -4.21
C SER A 84 6.64 -24.63 -4.72
N ARG A 85 7.35 -23.91 -3.84
CA ARG A 85 8.44 -23.00 -4.21
C ARG A 85 9.44 -23.67 -5.15
N ALA A 86 9.89 -22.91 -6.14
CA ALA A 86 10.89 -23.40 -7.11
C ALA A 86 12.32 -23.42 -6.52
N THR A 87 12.57 -22.67 -5.47
CA THR A 87 13.86 -22.55 -4.79
C THR A 87 13.75 -22.87 -3.31
N SER A 88 14.80 -23.38 -2.69
CA SER A 88 14.87 -23.65 -1.25
C SER A 88 14.62 -22.37 -0.43
N PRO A 89 13.90 -22.48 0.70
CA PRO A 89 13.27 -23.68 1.26
C PRO A 89 12.00 -24.11 0.48
N THR A 90 11.77 -25.42 0.36
CA THR A 90 10.64 -25.98 -0.40
C THR A 90 10.15 -27.31 0.19
N GLY A 91 8.96 -27.76 -0.22
CA GLY A 91 8.33 -28.97 0.30
C GLY A 91 9.10 -30.28 0.10
N GLY A 92 9.98 -30.34 -0.90
CA GLY A 92 10.82 -31.51 -1.17
C GLY A 92 11.92 -31.76 -0.14
N GLU A 93 12.19 -30.81 0.76
CA GLU A 93 13.27 -30.87 1.75
C GLU A 93 12.84 -31.44 3.10
N GLY A 94 11.56 -31.79 3.26
CA GLY A 94 11.05 -32.39 4.51
C GLY A 94 11.03 -31.40 5.69
N LEU A 95 10.90 -30.11 5.41
CA LEU A 95 10.90 -29.04 6.41
C LEU A 95 9.63 -29.07 7.27
N ASN A 96 9.77 -28.68 8.54
CA ASN A 96 8.65 -28.41 9.42
C ASN A 96 8.06 -27.04 9.05
N VAL A 97 6.83 -27.01 8.53
CA VAL A 97 6.14 -25.81 8.06
C VAL A 97 4.80 -25.71 8.75
N GLU A 98 4.59 -24.61 9.41
CA GLU A 98 3.36 -24.22 10.07
C GLU A 98 2.71 -23.03 9.34
N GLY A 99 1.44 -22.85 9.48
CA GLY A 99 0.67 -21.76 8.86
C GLY A 99 -0.82 -22.10 8.88
N ASP A 100 -1.70 -21.40 8.18
CA ASP A 100 -1.37 -20.17 7.45
C ASP A 100 -1.39 -19.00 8.46
N TYR A 101 -0.44 -18.08 8.40
CA TYR A 101 -0.53 -16.85 9.20
C TYR A 101 -1.38 -15.80 8.47
N SER A 102 -1.93 -14.84 9.20
CA SER A 102 -2.59 -13.67 8.63
C SER A 102 -1.64 -12.49 8.54
N GLY A 103 -1.89 -11.60 7.58
CA GLY A 103 -1.04 -10.44 7.30
C GLY A 103 0.06 -10.75 6.29
N GLN A 104 1.06 -9.89 6.24
CA GLN A 104 2.20 -9.95 5.31
C GLN A 104 3.44 -9.38 6.00
N VAL A 105 4.59 -9.98 5.74
CA VAL A 105 5.87 -9.44 6.22
C VAL A 105 6.24 -8.22 5.38
N SER A 106 6.28 -7.03 5.98
CA SER A 106 6.70 -5.84 5.26
C SER A 106 8.19 -5.91 4.87
N ALA A 107 8.46 -5.66 3.59
CA ALA A 107 9.82 -5.45 3.07
C ALA A 107 10.29 -3.98 3.26
N ARG A 108 9.49 -3.11 3.93
CA ARG A 108 9.70 -1.66 4.02
C ARG A 108 9.90 -1.14 5.44
N GLY A 109 10.23 -2.01 6.37
CA GLY A 109 10.59 -1.63 7.73
C GLY A 109 9.48 -1.80 8.74
N GLU A 110 9.39 -3.00 9.30
CA GLU A 110 8.54 -3.28 10.45
C GLU A 110 9.32 -4.08 11.49
N ILE A 111 8.79 -4.14 12.71
CA ILE A 111 9.35 -4.96 13.78
C ILE A 111 8.50 -6.21 13.93
N ILE A 112 9.04 -7.37 13.52
CA ILE A 112 8.45 -8.68 13.80
C ILE A 112 8.93 -9.15 15.16
N LYS A 113 8.03 -9.65 15.99
CA LYS A 113 8.29 -10.10 17.36
C LYS A 113 7.91 -11.56 17.53
N LEU A 114 8.79 -12.33 18.17
CA LEU A 114 8.51 -13.67 18.68
C LEU A 114 8.29 -13.55 20.19
N THR A 115 7.11 -13.95 20.63
CA THR A 115 6.67 -13.84 22.04
C THR A 115 6.32 -15.22 22.58
N ASN A 116 6.78 -15.57 23.76
CA ASN A 116 6.45 -16.85 24.37
C ASN A 116 5.04 -16.86 25.00
N SER A 117 4.58 -18.04 25.45
CA SER A 117 3.26 -18.22 26.05
C SER A 117 3.01 -17.40 27.34
N LYS A 118 4.02 -16.72 27.87
CA LYS A 118 3.91 -15.80 29.04
C LYS A 118 3.87 -14.33 28.62
N GLY A 119 3.84 -14.04 27.32
CA GLY A 119 3.87 -12.68 26.81
C GLY A 119 5.26 -12.00 26.84
N ILE A 120 6.34 -12.79 26.98
CA ILE A 120 7.71 -12.25 26.98
C ILE A 120 8.25 -12.29 25.56
N VAL A 121 8.72 -11.16 25.04
CA VAL A 121 9.43 -11.09 23.75
C VAL A 121 10.75 -11.85 23.87
N VAL A 122 10.90 -12.88 23.06
CA VAL A 122 12.08 -13.77 23.01
C VAL A 122 13.08 -13.28 21.98
N ASP A 123 12.60 -12.87 20.82
CA ASP A 123 13.39 -12.24 19.76
C ASP A 123 12.54 -11.21 19.02
N GLN A 124 13.21 -10.25 18.38
CA GLN A 124 12.58 -9.30 17.47
C GLN A 124 13.53 -8.96 16.34
N ARG A 125 12.96 -8.73 15.15
CA ARG A 125 13.69 -8.36 13.93
C ARG A 125 13.05 -7.16 13.29
N LEU A 126 13.88 -6.21 12.89
CA LEU A 126 13.50 -5.15 11.97
C LEU A 126 13.70 -5.69 10.55
N THR A 127 12.66 -5.64 9.73
CA THR A 127 12.79 -5.90 8.29
C THR A 127 13.52 -4.75 7.61
N PRO A 128 14.07 -4.93 6.40
CA PRO A 128 14.67 -3.83 5.66
C PRO A 128 13.70 -2.64 5.53
N SER A 129 14.24 -1.41 5.62
CA SER A 129 13.44 -0.17 5.58
C SER A 129 13.68 0.65 4.31
N GLU A 130 14.20 0.04 3.25
CA GLU A 130 14.44 0.74 1.99
C GLU A 130 13.18 0.77 1.15
N GLU A 131 12.71 1.99 0.86
CA GLU A 131 11.60 2.20 -0.08
C GLU A 131 11.98 1.75 -1.49
N SER A 132 10.99 1.19 -2.20
CA SER A 132 11.14 0.92 -3.63
C SER A 132 11.17 2.22 -4.44
N ASP A 133 11.65 2.18 -5.68
CA ASP A 133 11.62 3.35 -6.55
C ASP A 133 10.19 3.82 -6.82
N ALA A 134 9.21 2.90 -6.87
CA ALA A 134 7.80 3.25 -6.97
C ALA A 134 7.32 4.04 -5.74
N GLN A 135 7.68 3.65 -4.53
CA GLN A 135 7.33 4.39 -3.31
C GLN A 135 7.98 5.78 -3.28
N LYS A 136 9.23 5.89 -3.71
CA LYS A 136 9.95 7.16 -3.76
C LYS A 136 9.42 8.12 -4.81
N TYR A 137 9.04 7.61 -5.99
CA TYR A 137 8.93 8.43 -7.18
C TYR A 137 7.60 8.36 -7.93
N LEU A 138 6.76 7.35 -7.72
CA LEU A 138 5.44 7.28 -8.35
C LEU A 138 4.45 8.14 -7.56
N ARG A 139 3.77 9.05 -8.25
CA ARG A 139 2.80 9.96 -7.64
C ARG A 139 1.50 9.95 -8.43
N ILE A 140 0.36 10.06 -7.72
CA ILE A 140 -0.92 10.46 -8.33
C ILE A 140 -0.92 11.97 -8.41
N THR A 141 -1.22 12.52 -9.58
CA THR A 141 -1.26 13.97 -9.82
C THR A 141 -2.67 14.48 -10.07
N GLU A 142 -3.57 13.62 -10.52
CA GLU A 142 -4.95 14.03 -10.82
C GLU A 142 -5.92 12.85 -10.67
N ILE A 143 -7.14 13.14 -10.16
CA ILE A 143 -8.24 12.18 -10.04
C ILE A 143 -9.50 12.83 -10.62
N HIS A 144 -10.02 12.27 -11.70
CA HIS A 144 -11.27 12.72 -12.32
C HIS A 144 -12.40 11.71 -12.06
N PHE A 145 -13.09 11.86 -10.94
CA PHE A 145 -14.09 10.91 -10.45
C PHE A 145 -15.52 11.25 -10.88
N ALA A 146 -15.82 12.50 -11.31
CA ALA A 146 -17.16 12.95 -11.68
C ALA A 146 -17.19 13.73 -13.02
N PRO A 147 -16.74 13.14 -14.13
CA PRO A 147 -16.78 13.77 -15.44
C PRO A 147 -18.23 14.01 -15.91
N LEU A 148 -18.49 15.17 -16.57
CA LEU A 148 -19.82 15.50 -17.08
C LEU A 148 -20.28 14.55 -18.17
N GLU A 149 -19.35 13.99 -18.93
CA GLU A 149 -19.58 13.05 -20.03
C GLU A 149 -19.94 11.64 -19.55
N GLY A 150 -19.80 11.39 -18.23
CA GLY A 150 -20.10 10.11 -17.59
C GLY A 150 -18.84 9.29 -17.29
N LYS A 151 -19.03 8.19 -16.57
CA LYS A 151 -17.98 7.36 -15.98
C LYS A 151 -16.93 6.83 -16.98
N ASP A 152 -17.23 6.74 -18.26
CA ASP A 152 -16.29 6.29 -19.27
C ASP A 152 -15.14 7.30 -19.49
N PHE A 153 -15.24 8.50 -18.93
CA PHE A 153 -14.21 9.54 -18.91
C PHE A 153 -13.48 9.70 -17.57
N GLU A 154 -13.74 8.78 -16.62
CA GLU A 154 -13.00 8.76 -15.36
C GLU A 154 -11.55 8.36 -15.58
N PHE A 155 -10.65 8.99 -14.84
CA PHE A 155 -9.22 8.65 -14.85
C PHE A 155 -8.51 8.97 -13.53
N ILE A 156 -7.40 8.28 -13.31
CA ILE A 156 -6.36 8.61 -12.34
C ILE A 156 -5.08 8.85 -13.13
N GLU A 157 -4.45 10.00 -12.92
CA GLU A 157 -3.17 10.32 -13.55
C GLU A 157 -2.01 10.02 -12.60
N LEU A 158 -0.98 9.40 -13.14
CA LEU A 158 0.27 9.08 -12.47
C LEU A 158 1.43 9.82 -13.12
N THR A 159 2.43 10.17 -12.34
CA THR A 159 3.70 10.69 -12.85
C THR A 159 4.90 10.08 -12.13
N ASN A 160 6.01 9.99 -12.82
CA ASN A 160 7.31 9.64 -12.26
C ASN A 160 8.09 10.91 -11.93
N ILE A 161 8.27 11.21 -10.64
CA ILE A 161 9.07 12.36 -10.18
C ILE A 161 10.56 12.02 -10.00
N GLY A 162 10.96 10.78 -10.29
CA GLY A 162 12.33 10.29 -10.13
C GLY A 162 13.25 10.66 -11.29
N PRO A 163 14.55 10.43 -11.13
CA PRO A 163 15.55 10.74 -12.14
C PRO A 163 15.65 9.69 -13.26
N ASP A 164 15.16 8.47 -13.02
CA ASP A 164 15.26 7.35 -13.93
C ASP A 164 13.89 6.85 -14.37
N SER A 165 13.85 6.03 -15.45
CA SER A 165 12.60 5.41 -15.90
C SER A 165 12.08 4.40 -14.87
N LEU A 166 10.82 4.50 -14.51
CA LEU A 166 10.14 3.64 -13.54
C LEU A 166 9.34 2.56 -14.25
N ASP A 167 9.66 1.29 -13.99
CA ASP A 167 8.87 0.14 -14.45
C ASP A 167 7.60 0.02 -13.60
N LEU A 168 6.45 -0.12 -14.27
CA LEU A 168 5.16 -0.23 -13.62
C LEU A 168 4.66 -1.68 -13.50
N SER A 169 5.44 -2.65 -13.94
CA SER A 169 5.05 -4.07 -13.92
C SER A 169 4.77 -4.56 -12.51
N GLY A 170 3.60 -5.20 -12.31
CA GLY A 170 3.16 -5.71 -11.02
C GLY A 170 2.59 -4.65 -10.05
N ILE A 171 2.66 -3.37 -10.40
CA ILE A 171 1.99 -2.31 -9.63
C ILE A 171 0.49 -2.39 -9.94
N ARG A 172 -0.35 -2.26 -8.88
CA ARG A 172 -1.80 -2.38 -9.03
C ARG A 172 -2.56 -1.51 -8.05
N PHE A 173 -3.70 -0.99 -8.49
CA PHE A 173 -4.73 -0.46 -7.63
C PHE A 173 -5.53 -1.61 -7.00
N THR A 174 -5.78 -1.54 -5.69
CA THR A 174 -6.49 -2.56 -4.90
C THR A 174 -7.71 -2.03 -4.16
N ASP A 175 -7.80 -0.71 -4.00
CA ASP A 175 -8.94 -0.02 -3.40
C ASP A 175 -9.30 1.22 -4.24
N GLY A 176 -10.56 1.57 -4.26
CA GLY A 176 -11.20 2.54 -5.13
C GLY A 176 -11.55 1.92 -6.48
N VAL A 177 -10.55 1.56 -7.23
CA VAL A 177 -10.66 0.84 -8.50
C VAL A 177 -9.71 -0.35 -8.52
N GLU A 178 -9.97 -1.32 -9.41
CA GLU A 178 -9.06 -2.45 -9.65
C GLU A 178 -8.39 -2.27 -11.01
N ALA A 179 -7.06 -2.15 -11.02
CA ALA A 179 -6.27 -2.06 -12.24
C ALA A 179 -4.85 -2.57 -12.04
N GLU A 180 -4.35 -3.35 -12.99
CA GLU A 180 -2.91 -3.64 -13.10
C GLU A 180 -2.26 -2.61 -14.01
N LEU A 181 -1.09 -2.10 -13.60
CA LEU A 181 -0.32 -1.16 -14.40
C LEU A 181 0.65 -1.91 -15.32
N THR A 182 0.94 -1.30 -16.46
CA THR A 182 1.84 -1.86 -17.47
C THR A 182 2.74 -0.80 -18.06
N GLY A 183 3.89 -1.23 -18.59
CA GLY A 183 4.86 -0.35 -19.23
C GLY A 183 5.74 0.39 -18.23
N SER A 184 6.19 1.58 -18.58
CA SER A 184 7.09 2.38 -17.76
C SER A 184 6.81 3.87 -17.92
N LEU A 185 7.22 4.68 -16.94
CA LEU A 185 7.20 6.15 -17.02
C LEU A 185 8.62 6.70 -17.00
N ALA A 186 8.99 7.46 -18.02
CA ALA A 186 10.24 8.22 -18.03
C ALA A 186 10.19 9.34 -16.96
N PRO A 187 11.33 9.94 -16.57
CA PRO A 187 11.35 11.08 -15.66
C PRO A 187 10.42 12.22 -16.11
N GLY A 188 9.49 12.61 -15.24
CA GLY A 188 8.49 13.64 -15.50
C GLY A 188 7.37 13.24 -16.46
N GLU A 189 7.34 12.01 -16.96
CA GLU A 189 6.28 11.53 -17.83
C GLU A 189 5.00 11.23 -17.06
N PHE A 190 3.85 11.53 -17.69
CA PHE A 190 2.53 11.22 -17.19
C PHE A 190 1.98 9.93 -17.82
N GLY A 191 1.18 9.21 -17.06
CA GLY A 191 0.48 8.01 -17.51
C GLY A 191 -0.91 7.93 -16.87
N LEU A 192 -1.91 7.56 -17.66
CA LEU A 192 -3.28 7.49 -17.22
C LEU A 192 -3.71 6.06 -16.93
N VAL A 193 -4.45 5.90 -15.87
CA VAL A 193 -5.26 4.72 -15.58
C VAL A 193 -6.71 5.14 -15.76
N VAL A 194 -7.40 4.52 -16.72
CA VAL A 194 -8.67 5.02 -17.24
C VAL A 194 -9.76 3.96 -17.18
N SER A 195 -11.01 4.41 -17.13
CA SER A 195 -12.17 3.51 -17.27
C SER A 195 -12.33 3.00 -18.70
N ASN A 196 -12.05 3.84 -19.71
CA ASN A 196 -12.17 3.50 -21.11
C ASN A 196 -11.12 4.21 -21.97
N SER A 197 -10.14 3.46 -22.45
CA SER A 197 -9.02 4.00 -23.23
C SER A 197 -9.40 4.65 -24.56
N SER A 198 -10.57 4.36 -25.12
CA SER A 198 -11.00 4.94 -26.40
C SER A 198 -11.28 6.45 -26.35
N HIS A 199 -11.46 7.00 -25.13
CA HIS A 199 -11.68 8.43 -24.90
C HIS A 199 -10.37 9.23 -24.73
N PHE A 200 -9.22 8.54 -24.64
CA PHE A 200 -7.90 9.14 -24.40
C PHE A 200 -6.85 8.74 -25.47
N PRO A 201 -7.16 8.83 -26.81
CA PRO A 201 -6.37 8.19 -27.87
C PRO A 201 -4.96 8.78 -28.03
N GLU A 202 -4.73 10.02 -27.60
CA GLU A 202 -3.43 10.72 -27.74
C GLU A 202 -2.58 10.65 -26.46
N LEU A 203 -3.10 10.00 -25.40
CA LEU A 203 -2.46 9.97 -24.09
C LEU A 203 -1.84 8.60 -23.79
N LYS A 204 -0.83 8.60 -22.96
CA LYS A 204 -0.19 7.36 -22.51
C LYS A 204 -1.06 6.66 -21.48
N ILE A 205 -1.66 5.54 -21.86
CA ILE A 205 -2.44 4.70 -20.98
C ILE A 205 -1.52 3.65 -20.36
N VAL A 206 -1.47 3.60 -19.05
CA VAL A 206 -0.66 2.65 -18.28
C VAL A 206 -1.52 1.60 -17.55
N GLY A 207 -2.84 1.77 -17.52
CA GLY A 207 -3.78 0.82 -16.95
C GLY A 207 -5.21 1.11 -17.39
N ILE A 208 -6.06 0.08 -17.33
CA ILE A 208 -7.51 0.22 -17.50
C ILE A 208 -8.14 -0.39 -16.25
N PHE A 209 -8.96 0.39 -15.54
CA PHE A 209 -9.61 -0.10 -14.34
C PHE A 209 -10.99 -0.68 -14.62
N SER A 210 -11.39 -1.62 -13.78
CA SER A 210 -12.76 -2.09 -13.64
C SER A 210 -13.44 -1.38 -12.47
N GLY A 211 -14.77 -1.21 -12.57
CA GLY A 211 -15.55 -0.46 -11.60
C GLY A 211 -15.80 0.97 -12.02
N ALA A 212 -15.86 1.87 -11.08
CA ALA A 212 -15.99 3.32 -11.25
C ALA A 212 -15.50 4.00 -9.99
N LEU A 213 -14.92 5.18 -10.13
CA LEU A 213 -14.56 6.03 -9.00
C LEU A 213 -15.83 6.51 -8.27
N ASN A 214 -15.79 6.49 -6.95
CA ASN A 214 -16.95 6.91 -6.16
C ASN A 214 -17.06 8.43 -6.12
N ASN A 215 -18.17 8.97 -6.64
CA ASN A 215 -18.40 10.41 -6.66
C ASN A 215 -18.45 11.04 -5.26
N GLY A 216 -18.82 10.27 -4.23
CA GLY A 216 -18.84 10.74 -2.84
C GLY A 216 -17.48 10.71 -2.14
N GLY A 217 -16.48 10.12 -2.76
CA GLY A 217 -15.16 9.89 -2.17
C GLY A 217 -14.94 8.44 -1.75
N GLU A 218 -13.69 8.04 -1.74
CA GLU A 218 -13.27 6.70 -1.34
C GLU A 218 -11.76 6.63 -1.09
N GLN A 219 -11.31 5.52 -0.53
CA GLN A 219 -9.89 5.22 -0.40
C GLN A 219 -9.32 4.79 -1.74
N ILE A 220 -8.16 5.33 -2.09
CA ILE A 220 -7.33 4.89 -3.21
C ILE A 220 -6.09 4.23 -2.64
N THR A 221 -5.85 2.98 -3.00
CA THR A 221 -4.63 2.25 -2.61
C THR A 221 -3.90 1.72 -3.82
N LEU A 222 -2.62 2.05 -3.92
CA LEU A 222 -1.70 1.57 -4.94
C LEU A 222 -0.63 0.71 -4.27
N ARG A 223 -0.47 -0.52 -4.75
CA ARG A 223 0.49 -1.50 -4.23
C ARG A 223 1.54 -1.85 -5.27
N ASP A 224 2.74 -2.12 -4.82
CA ASP A 224 3.81 -2.65 -5.67
C ASP A 224 3.66 -4.17 -5.92
N ALA A 225 4.57 -4.73 -6.72
CA ALA A 225 4.57 -6.15 -7.06
C ALA A 225 4.74 -7.06 -5.84
N THR A 226 5.31 -6.57 -4.75
CA THR A 226 5.49 -7.30 -3.48
C THR A 226 4.28 -7.19 -2.56
N GLY A 227 3.23 -6.45 -2.97
CA GLY A 227 2.02 -6.21 -2.17
C GLY A 227 2.15 -5.08 -1.16
N GLU A 228 3.29 -4.38 -1.11
CA GLU A 228 3.49 -3.24 -0.24
C GLU A 228 2.77 -1.99 -0.75
N ASN A 229 2.30 -1.17 0.17
CA ASN A 229 1.68 0.10 -0.21
C ASN A 229 2.73 1.04 -0.81
N ILE A 230 2.47 1.50 -2.03
CA ILE A 230 3.16 2.65 -2.62
C ILE A 230 2.56 3.92 -2.03
N LEU A 231 1.22 3.99 -2.01
CA LEU A 231 0.43 5.06 -1.40
C LEU A 231 -0.96 4.53 -1.03
N SER A 232 -1.59 5.16 -0.05
CA SER A 232 -2.97 4.88 0.35
C SER A 232 -3.53 6.13 1.02
N PHE A 233 -4.63 6.69 0.50
CA PHE A 233 -5.28 7.90 1.01
C PHE A 233 -6.75 7.92 0.63
N ASP A 234 -7.54 8.73 1.34
CA ASP A 234 -8.95 8.98 1.05
C ASP A 234 -9.11 10.32 0.33
N TYR A 235 -9.98 10.37 -0.68
CA TYR A 235 -10.48 11.63 -1.22
C TYR A 235 -11.97 11.78 -0.93
N ALA A 236 -12.48 13.03 -0.93
CA ALA A 236 -13.86 13.30 -0.62
C ALA A 236 -14.45 14.39 -1.54
N GLU A 237 -15.72 14.19 -1.98
CA GLU A 237 -16.47 15.12 -2.83
C GLU A 237 -16.58 16.53 -2.19
N GLU A 238 -16.84 16.56 -0.88
CA GLU A 238 -17.03 17.80 -0.14
C GLU A 238 -15.80 18.70 -0.08
N TRP A 239 -14.63 18.20 -0.46
CA TRP A 239 -13.44 19.04 -0.52
C TRP A 239 -13.57 20.18 -1.53
N PHE A 240 -14.12 19.87 -2.70
CA PHE A 240 -14.29 20.84 -3.80
C PHE A 240 -15.57 20.52 -4.58
N THR A 241 -16.61 21.34 -4.36
CA THR A 241 -17.90 21.18 -5.02
C THR A 241 -17.79 21.16 -6.55
N ALA A 242 -16.82 21.87 -7.12
CA ALA A 242 -16.60 21.90 -8.57
C ALA A 242 -16.12 20.54 -9.11
N ALA A 243 -15.32 19.78 -8.36
CA ALA A 243 -14.88 18.45 -8.75
C ALA A 243 -16.03 17.45 -8.74
N GLY A 244 -16.94 17.52 -7.76
CA GLY A 244 -18.07 16.60 -7.67
C GLY A 244 -19.24 16.90 -8.64
N ASN A 245 -19.45 18.16 -9.03
CA ASN A 245 -20.70 18.57 -9.71
C ASN A 245 -20.50 19.31 -11.04
N SER A 246 -19.29 19.75 -11.36
CA SER A 246 -19.06 20.63 -12.52
C SER A 246 -18.03 20.09 -13.50
N GLY A 247 -17.62 18.82 -13.33
CA GLY A 247 -16.71 18.12 -14.24
C GLY A 247 -15.25 18.57 -14.16
N TYR A 248 -14.86 19.23 -13.07
CA TYR A 248 -13.45 19.43 -12.76
C TYR A 248 -12.88 18.19 -12.08
N SER A 249 -11.59 18.00 -12.14
CA SER A 249 -10.88 16.96 -11.41
C SER A 249 -10.31 17.47 -10.09
N LEU A 250 -9.84 16.56 -9.24
CA LEU A 250 -8.92 16.86 -8.14
C LEU A 250 -7.49 16.82 -8.68
N ALA A 251 -6.76 17.90 -8.49
CA ALA A 251 -5.36 18.04 -8.89
C ALA A 251 -4.48 18.18 -7.65
N LEU A 252 -3.41 17.39 -7.57
CA LEU A 252 -2.45 17.45 -6.48
C LEU A 252 -1.63 18.74 -6.56
N ARG A 253 -1.49 19.46 -5.42
CA ARG A 253 -0.76 20.72 -5.36
C ARG A 253 0.74 20.55 -5.37
N ASP A 254 1.24 19.56 -4.66
CA ASP A 254 2.68 19.28 -4.52
C ASP A 254 2.98 17.80 -4.70
N LYS A 255 3.45 17.45 -5.88
CA LYS A 255 3.85 16.07 -6.18
C LYS A 255 5.17 15.64 -5.50
N ALA A 256 5.93 16.58 -4.91
CA ALA A 256 7.11 16.28 -4.12
C ALA A 256 6.81 16.06 -2.62
N GLY A 257 5.60 16.42 -2.19
CA GLY A 257 5.13 16.21 -0.82
C GLY A 257 4.95 14.74 -0.46
N ASP A 258 4.82 14.48 0.85
CA ASP A 258 4.55 13.15 1.37
C ASP A 258 3.08 12.78 1.09
N TRP A 259 2.85 11.58 0.58
CA TRP A 259 1.49 11.09 0.30
C TRP A 259 0.67 10.87 1.59
N SER A 260 1.30 10.75 2.76
CA SER A 260 0.58 10.68 4.05
C SER A 260 -0.23 11.93 4.37
N ASP A 261 0.04 13.06 3.68
CA ASP A 261 -0.72 14.29 3.83
C ASP A 261 -1.89 14.39 2.82
N TRP A 262 -2.07 13.39 1.95
CA TRP A 262 -3.06 13.46 0.86
C TRP A 262 -4.51 13.20 1.30
N ASP A 263 -4.72 12.71 2.53
CA ASP A 263 -6.04 12.70 3.18
C ASP A 263 -6.56 14.10 3.53
N ASP A 264 -5.69 15.12 3.44
CA ASP A 264 -6.07 16.51 3.70
C ASP A 264 -6.43 17.21 2.37
N ARG A 265 -7.60 17.84 2.34
CA ARG A 265 -8.03 18.69 1.22
C ARG A 265 -7.01 19.76 0.82
N LEU A 266 -6.16 20.22 1.74
CA LEU A 266 -5.13 21.22 1.46
C LEU A 266 -4.03 20.73 0.53
N SER A 267 -3.87 19.41 0.40
CA SER A 267 -2.96 18.80 -0.58
C SER A 267 -3.50 18.84 -2.01
N TRP A 268 -4.78 19.13 -2.17
CA TRP A 268 -5.49 19.13 -3.44
C TRP A 268 -6.03 20.50 -3.85
N ALA A 269 -6.44 20.60 -5.10
CA ALA A 269 -7.20 21.71 -5.68
C ALA A 269 -8.11 21.19 -6.78
N THR A 270 -8.99 22.00 -7.30
CA THR A 270 -9.65 21.72 -8.58
C THR A 270 -8.68 21.92 -9.73
N SER A 271 -8.82 21.15 -10.80
CA SER A 271 -8.15 21.43 -12.08
C SER A 271 -8.53 22.83 -12.59
N SER A 272 -7.71 23.38 -13.49
CA SER A 272 -7.96 24.69 -14.10
C SER A 272 -9.09 24.68 -15.13
N GLU A 273 -9.42 23.52 -15.68
CA GLU A 273 -10.39 23.32 -16.76
C GLU A 273 -11.34 22.17 -16.46
N VAL A 274 -12.55 22.25 -17.03
CA VAL A 274 -13.51 21.12 -17.04
C VAL A 274 -12.92 19.99 -17.86
N GLY A 275 -13.03 18.76 -17.35
CA GLY A 275 -12.41 17.59 -17.94
C GLY A 275 -11.01 17.30 -17.42
N GLY A 276 -10.48 18.16 -16.55
CA GLY A 276 -9.12 18.00 -16.02
C GLY A 276 -8.05 18.47 -16.99
N SER A 277 -6.80 18.04 -16.71
CA SER A 277 -5.63 18.36 -17.52
C SER A 277 -4.76 17.13 -17.78
N PRO A 278 -5.35 16.00 -18.23
CA PRO A 278 -4.64 14.74 -18.34
C PRO A 278 -3.46 14.83 -19.31
N GLY A 279 -2.29 14.31 -18.89
CA GLY A 279 -1.07 14.26 -19.68
C GLY A 279 -0.19 15.50 -19.58
N VAL A 280 -0.57 16.50 -18.79
CA VAL A 280 0.21 17.72 -18.58
C VAL A 280 0.27 18.11 -17.12
N ASP A 281 1.33 18.80 -16.73
CA ASP A 281 1.46 19.31 -15.37
C ASP A 281 0.34 20.32 -15.06
N ASN A 282 -0.37 20.08 -14.01
CA ASN A 282 -1.45 20.95 -13.57
C ASN A 282 -0.84 22.19 -12.89
N PRO A 283 -0.92 23.38 -13.47
CA PRO A 283 -0.44 24.57 -12.82
C PRO A 283 -1.41 24.97 -11.71
N VAL A 284 -1.45 24.20 -10.62
CA VAL A 284 -2.18 24.63 -9.44
C VAL A 284 -1.40 25.77 -8.82
N PRO A 285 -1.98 26.98 -8.70
CA PRO A 285 -1.28 28.08 -8.10
C PRO A 285 -0.89 27.72 -6.67
N TYR A 286 0.39 27.53 -6.44
CA TYR A 286 0.95 27.45 -5.10
C TYR A 286 0.97 28.88 -4.55
N SER A 287 -0.18 29.40 -4.18
CA SER A 287 -0.23 30.69 -3.52
C SER A 287 -0.84 30.51 -2.14
N ASN A 288 -0.05 30.86 -1.12
CA ASN A 288 -0.53 31.08 0.25
C ASN A 288 -1.31 32.39 0.37
N ASP A 289 -1.76 32.95 -0.75
CA ASP A 289 -2.55 34.18 -0.73
C ASP A 289 -4.04 33.90 -0.50
N TYR A 290 -4.71 34.87 0.00
CA TYR A 290 -6.14 34.83 0.29
C TYR A 290 -7.00 34.47 -0.93
N GLU A 291 -6.60 34.86 -2.14
CA GLU A 291 -7.36 34.59 -3.36
C GLU A 291 -7.35 33.09 -3.72
N SER A 292 -6.21 32.44 -3.63
CA SER A 292 -6.11 30.99 -3.85
C SER A 292 -6.82 30.20 -2.76
N TRP A 293 -6.71 30.65 -1.52
CA TRP A 293 -7.42 30.06 -0.40
C TRP A 293 -8.95 30.17 -0.62
N ILE A 294 -9.47 31.34 -0.96
CA ILE A 294 -10.90 31.54 -1.14
C ILE A 294 -11.45 30.79 -2.37
N GLN A 295 -10.68 30.67 -3.46
CA GLN A 295 -11.04 29.89 -4.64
C GLN A 295 -11.15 28.38 -4.33
N SER A 296 -10.51 27.90 -3.27
CA SER A 296 -10.67 26.52 -2.82
C SER A 296 -12.02 26.25 -2.12
N PHE A 297 -12.76 27.29 -1.74
CA PHE A 297 -14.05 27.17 -1.05
C PHE A 297 -15.25 27.59 -1.90
N PHE A 298 -15.02 28.44 -2.90
CA PHE A 298 -16.08 29.06 -3.69
C PHE A 298 -15.81 28.92 -5.17
N THR A 299 -16.85 28.65 -5.95
CA THR A 299 -16.77 28.68 -7.41
C THR A 299 -16.50 30.11 -7.91
N LYS A 300 -16.02 30.26 -9.15
CA LYS A 300 -15.81 31.56 -9.77
C LYS A 300 -17.07 32.43 -9.74
N SER A 301 -18.24 31.84 -9.99
CA SER A 301 -19.53 32.52 -9.97
C SER A 301 -19.93 33.00 -8.58
N GLU A 302 -19.62 32.23 -7.53
CA GLU A 302 -19.82 32.64 -6.13
C GLU A 302 -18.85 33.72 -5.72
N LEU A 303 -17.61 33.69 -6.21
CA LEU A 303 -16.61 34.75 -5.95
C LEU A 303 -16.94 36.08 -6.66
N GLU A 304 -17.70 36.04 -7.74
CA GLU A 304 -18.21 37.22 -8.44
C GLU A 304 -19.45 37.82 -7.74
N ASP A 305 -20.07 37.08 -6.81
CA ASP A 305 -21.18 37.58 -6.00
C ASP A 305 -20.65 38.43 -4.82
N PRO A 306 -20.95 39.72 -4.76
CA PRO A 306 -20.46 40.61 -3.70
C PRO A 306 -20.98 40.24 -2.30
N PHE A 307 -22.00 39.41 -2.18
CA PHE A 307 -22.48 38.87 -0.90
C PHE A 307 -21.71 37.66 -0.42
N VAL A 308 -20.96 36.99 -1.29
CA VAL A 308 -20.16 35.82 -0.96
C VAL A 308 -18.69 36.19 -0.73
N SER A 309 -18.10 37.02 -1.60
CA SER A 309 -16.66 37.31 -1.59
C SER A 309 -16.31 38.79 -1.38
N GLY A 310 -17.30 39.66 -1.39
CA GLY A 310 -17.09 41.11 -1.27
C GLY A 310 -16.98 41.60 0.17
N PRO A 311 -16.80 42.93 0.36
CA PRO A 311 -16.73 43.55 1.69
C PRO A 311 -18.00 43.39 2.54
N MET A 312 -19.08 42.90 1.93
CA MET A 312 -20.36 42.61 2.57
C MET A 312 -20.56 41.15 2.93
N ALA A 313 -19.58 40.28 2.63
CA ALA A 313 -19.65 38.89 3.02
C ALA A 313 -19.46 38.80 4.55
N ASP A 314 -20.43 38.19 5.23
CA ASP A 314 -20.29 37.87 6.64
C ASP A 314 -19.59 36.50 6.76
N ALA A 315 -18.35 36.48 7.20
CA ALA A 315 -17.56 35.27 7.35
C ALA A 315 -18.11 34.28 8.42
N ASN A 316 -19.13 34.67 9.14
CA ASN A 316 -19.71 33.88 10.24
C ASN A 316 -21.19 33.51 10.02
N GLY A 317 -21.78 33.83 8.85
CA GLY A 317 -23.16 33.48 8.44
C GLY A 317 -24.27 34.16 9.22
#